data_6abf3b48d0ab9815c06a6165e1189014
#
_entry.id   6abf3b48d0ab9815c06a6165e1189014
#
_cell.length_a   1.000
_cell.length_b   1.000
_cell.length_c   1.000
_cell.angle_alpha   90.00
_cell.angle_beta   90.00
_cell.angle_gamma   90.00
#
_symmetry.space_group_name_H-M   'P 1'
#
loop_
_entity.id
_entity.type
_entity.pdbx_description
1 polymer ?
#
loop_
_entity_poly.entity_id
_entity_poly.type
_entity_poly.pdbx_seq_one_letter_code
_entity_poly.pdbx_strand_id
1 'polypeptide(L)'
;MSTLIEVHHLSRQFGDHCAVDDVSFSLDKGEVLGFLGPNGAGKSTTMRMICGNLTPTIGEIKINGYDIIEQPKLAKAELGFLPEIPPLYPDLTVDEFLTYCAKLHGIRKTAIKKSVLRGKSKCGLADMGTRLIANLSKGYQQRVGIAQAILHNPSVIILDEPTVGLDPIQILEIRELIRELGNEHSVILSTHILPEVQHSCSRVQIIHHGKLVLNESIEGLSRRMTSSSLKVRFCEQPELALFQDIAQVTAIEELDKQQYRIHHEQGFSIAQTVAKLAVNNDWGILELMPEKHDMEQIFLSITQGSSNHE
;
A
#
# COMPACT_ATOMS: atom_id res chain seq x y z
N MET A 1 19.30 10.97 -4.90
CA MET A 1 18.74 10.26 -3.74
C MET A 1 19.46 8.93 -3.67
N SER A 2 19.71 8.36 -2.48
CA SER A 2 20.37 7.07 -2.37
C SER A 2 19.32 5.97 -2.38
N THR A 3 19.46 5.04 -3.31
CA THR A 3 18.60 3.85 -3.42
C THR A 3 18.96 2.85 -2.32
N LEU A 4 17.98 2.35 -1.60
CA LEU A 4 18.17 1.39 -0.51
C LEU A 4 17.80 -0.04 -0.89
N ILE A 5 16.84 -0.23 -1.79
CA ILE A 5 16.54 -1.54 -2.37
C ILE A 5 16.64 -1.44 -3.88
N GLU A 6 17.32 -2.38 -4.47
CA GLU A 6 17.39 -2.59 -5.92
C GLU A 6 16.98 -4.03 -6.22
N VAL A 7 15.98 -4.19 -7.06
CA VAL A 7 15.46 -5.47 -7.51
C VAL A 7 15.53 -5.49 -9.02
N HIS A 8 16.23 -6.47 -9.59
CA HIS A 8 16.46 -6.59 -11.03
C HIS A 8 16.02 -7.96 -11.54
N HIS A 9 15.08 -7.97 -12.49
CA HIS A 9 14.62 -9.15 -13.23
C HIS A 9 14.21 -10.32 -12.32
N LEU A 10 13.55 -10.01 -11.18
CA LEU A 10 13.23 -10.97 -10.16
C LEU A 10 12.13 -11.91 -10.61
N SER A 11 12.44 -13.22 -10.61
CA SER A 11 11.47 -14.26 -10.96
C SER A 11 11.51 -15.41 -9.96
N ARG A 12 10.34 -16.00 -9.69
CA ARG A 12 10.22 -17.18 -8.84
C ARG A 12 9.23 -18.18 -9.42
N GLN A 13 9.73 -19.39 -9.66
CA GLN A 13 8.98 -20.52 -10.16
C GLN A 13 8.82 -21.60 -9.10
N PHE A 14 7.63 -22.18 -8.97
CA PHE A 14 7.32 -23.32 -8.13
C PHE A 14 6.74 -24.43 -9.01
N GLY A 15 7.55 -25.41 -9.40
CA GLY A 15 7.16 -26.38 -10.42
C GLY A 15 6.79 -25.66 -11.71
N ASP A 16 5.58 -25.88 -12.22
CA ASP A 16 5.05 -25.24 -13.43
C ASP A 16 4.42 -23.85 -13.18
N HIS A 17 4.28 -23.45 -11.92
CA HIS A 17 3.67 -22.18 -11.58
C HIS A 17 4.72 -21.07 -11.39
N CYS A 18 4.63 -20.02 -12.22
CA CYS A 18 5.42 -18.81 -12.09
C CYS A 18 4.72 -17.83 -11.15
N ALA A 19 5.19 -17.71 -9.92
CA ALA A 19 4.57 -16.85 -8.90
C ALA A 19 5.02 -15.38 -8.99
N VAL A 20 6.24 -15.13 -9.52
CA VAL A 20 6.79 -13.80 -9.78
C VAL A 20 7.57 -13.90 -11.10
N ASP A 21 7.31 -12.99 -12.03
CA ASP A 21 7.80 -13.00 -13.39
C ASP A 21 8.38 -11.63 -13.77
N ASP A 22 9.69 -11.55 -13.90
CA ASP A 22 10.47 -10.39 -14.36
C ASP A 22 10.16 -9.07 -13.63
N VAL A 23 10.08 -9.12 -12.30
CA VAL A 23 9.81 -7.94 -11.46
C VAL A 23 11.10 -7.14 -11.24
N SER A 24 11.09 -5.87 -11.62
CA SER A 24 12.21 -4.94 -11.41
C SER A 24 11.71 -3.64 -10.78
N PHE A 25 12.33 -3.20 -9.68
CA PHE A 25 12.02 -1.94 -9.02
C PHE A 25 13.10 -1.49 -8.04
N SER A 26 12.97 -0.27 -7.57
CA SER A 26 13.84 0.30 -6.54
C SER A 26 13.02 0.95 -5.42
N LEU A 27 13.64 1.09 -4.24
CA LEU A 27 13.14 1.88 -3.12
C LEU A 27 14.19 2.90 -2.72
N ASP A 28 13.83 4.17 -2.70
CA ASP A 28 14.72 5.24 -2.31
C ASP A 28 14.67 5.53 -0.79
N LYS A 29 15.72 6.18 -0.30
CA LYS A 29 15.79 6.58 1.10
C LYS A 29 14.67 7.57 1.46
N GLY A 30 13.93 7.28 2.55
CA GLY A 30 12.82 8.09 3.05
C GLY A 30 11.52 7.88 2.27
N GLU A 31 11.45 6.87 1.42
CA GLU A 31 10.26 6.52 0.66
C GLU A 31 9.40 5.51 1.39
N VAL A 32 8.06 5.69 1.30
CA VAL A 32 7.08 4.68 1.68
C VAL A 32 6.42 4.17 0.39
N LEU A 33 6.78 2.95 0.00
CA LEU A 33 6.31 2.29 -1.21
C LEU A 33 5.16 1.32 -0.90
N GLY A 34 3.99 1.53 -1.50
CA GLY A 34 2.89 0.59 -1.49
C GLY A 34 3.08 -0.49 -2.55
N PHE A 35 3.05 -1.77 -2.15
CA PHE A 35 3.09 -2.92 -3.06
C PHE A 35 1.71 -3.57 -3.08
N LEU A 36 0.87 -3.16 -4.03
CA LEU A 36 -0.56 -3.45 -4.08
C LEU A 36 -0.85 -4.58 -5.07
N GLY A 37 -1.81 -5.43 -4.75
CA GLY A 37 -2.30 -6.46 -5.66
C GLY A 37 -3.25 -7.44 -4.98
N PRO A 38 -4.04 -8.22 -5.75
CA PRO A 38 -4.96 -9.20 -5.17
C PRO A 38 -4.21 -10.35 -4.47
N ASN A 39 -4.95 -11.18 -3.75
CA ASN A 39 -4.39 -12.39 -3.17
C ASN A 39 -3.90 -13.33 -4.29
N GLY A 40 -2.73 -13.92 -4.09
CA GLY A 40 -2.08 -14.77 -5.11
C GLY A 40 -1.33 -14.01 -6.20
N ALA A 41 -1.31 -12.67 -6.21
CA ALA A 41 -0.61 -11.90 -7.24
C ALA A 41 0.93 -11.98 -7.20
N GLY A 42 1.53 -12.55 -6.13
CA GLY A 42 2.98 -12.63 -5.97
C GLY A 42 3.57 -11.71 -4.91
N LYS A 43 2.76 -10.91 -4.20
CA LYS A 43 3.22 -9.92 -3.19
C LYS A 43 4.12 -10.55 -2.11
N SER A 44 3.57 -11.45 -1.30
CA SER A 44 4.31 -12.09 -0.20
C SER A 44 5.50 -12.93 -0.68
N THR A 45 5.41 -13.50 -1.89
CA THR A 45 6.54 -14.20 -2.52
C THR A 45 7.67 -13.22 -2.80
N THR A 46 7.37 -12.05 -3.37
CA THR A 46 8.34 -10.98 -3.62
C THR A 46 8.95 -10.47 -2.32
N MET A 47 8.13 -10.20 -1.30
CA MET A 47 8.62 -9.74 0.03
C MET A 47 9.55 -10.78 0.67
N ARG A 48 9.21 -12.08 0.61
CA ARG A 48 10.05 -13.15 1.14
C ARG A 48 11.39 -13.29 0.40
N MET A 49 11.42 -13.02 -0.91
CA MET A 49 12.68 -13.00 -1.68
C MET A 49 13.55 -11.81 -1.27
N ILE A 50 12.99 -10.60 -1.15
CA ILE A 50 13.72 -9.41 -0.71
C ILE A 50 14.29 -9.59 0.69
N CYS A 51 13.54 -10.24 1.59
CA CYS A 51 14.00 -10.53 2.96
C CYS A 51 15.02 -11.70 3.03
N GLY A 52 15.36 -12.32 1.89
CA GLY A 52 16.25 -13.48 1.84
C GLY A 52 15.71 -14.72 2.58
N ASN A 53 14.37 -14.83 2.70
CA ASN A 53 13.67 -15.99 3.26
C ASN A 53 13.26 -16.98 2.16
N LEU A 54 13.39 -16.58 0.90
CA LEU A 54 13.14 -17.38 -0.29
C LEU A 54 14.17 -16.98 -1.35
N THR A 55 14.87 -17.94 -1.90
CA THR A 55 15.83 -17.69 -2.99
C THR A 55 15.07 -17.46 -4.29
N PRO A 56 15.35 -16.41 -5.06
CA PRO A 56 14.79 -16.23 -6.40
C PRO A 56 15.24 -17.37 -7.34
N THR A 57 14.47 -17.63 -8.40
CA THR A 57 14.89 -18.51 -9.49
C THR A 57 15.81 -17.76 -10.43
N ILE A 58 15.52 -16.49 -10.71
CA ILE A 58 16.31 -15.57 -11.54
C ILE A 58 16.25 -14.19 -10.90
N GLY A 59 17.25 -13.37 -11.16
CA GLY A 59 17.30 -11.96 -10.74
C GLY A 59 18.21 -11.70 -9.54
N GLU A 60 18.41 -10.42 -9.27
CA GLU A 60 19.29 -9.91 -8.23
C GLU A 60 18.54 -8.98 -7.28
N ILE A 61 18.94 -9.01 -6.00
CA ILE A 61 18.39 -8.14 -4.98
C ILE A 61 19.55 -7.55 -4.18
N LYS A 62 19.61 -6.21 -4.14
CA LYS A 62 20.57 -5.49 -3.28
C LYS A 62 19.84 -4.66 -2.24
N ILE A 63 20.34 -4.69 -1.02
CA ILE A 63 19.84 -3.93 0.11
C ILE A 63 20.96 -3.07 0.64
N ASN A 64 20.81 -1.74 0.53
CA ASN A 64 21.84 -0.76 0.87
C ASN A 64 23.22 -1.11 0.26
N GLY A 65 23.19 -1.58 -1.02
CA GLY A 65 24.37 -2.00 -1.77
C GLY A 65 24.86 -3.42 -1.49
N TYR A 66 24.29 -4.14 -0.51
CA TYR A 66 24.67 -5.52 -0.18
C TYR A 66 23.77 -6.52 -0.93
N ASP A 67 24.36 -7.45 -1.66
CA ASP A 67 23.63 -8.54 -2.28
C ASP A 67 23.05 -9.50 -1.23
N ILE A 68 21.74 -9.83 -1.37
CA ILE A 68 21.02 -10.64 -0.38
C ILE A 68 21.50 -12.10 -0.34
N ILE A 69 22.08 -12.60 -1.42
CA ILE A 69 22.58 -13.99 -1.54
C ILE A 69 24.06 -14.06 -1.17
N GLU A 70 24.88 -13.15 -1.69
CA GLU A 70 26.33 -13.18 -1.45
C GLU A 70 26.72 -12.62 -0.09
N GLN A 71 25.97 -11.60 0.41
CA GLN A 71 26.24 -10.89 1.66
C GLN A 71 25.03 -10.88 2.59
N PRO A 72 24.37 -12.04 2.88
CA PRO A 72 23.06 -12.08 3.53
C PRO A 72 23.05 -11.48 4.94
N LYS A 73 24.14 -11.54 5.69
CA LYS A 73 24.22 -10.97 7.04
C LYS A 73 24.21 -9.43 7.00
N LEU A 74 24.91 -8.84 6.04
CA LEU A 74 24.99 -7.40 5.90
C LEU A 74 23.67 -6.87 5.35
N ALA A 75 23.13 -7.49 4.30
CA ALA A 75 21.83 -7.13 3.75
C ALA A 75 20.69 -7.23 4.78
N LYS A 76 20.61 -8.34 5.52
CA LYS A 76 19.58 -8.55 6.57
C LYS A 76 19.73 -7.62 7.76
N ALA A 77 20.93 -7.11 8.06
CA ALA A 77 21.12 -6.12 9.11
C ALA A 77 20.46 -4.77 8.77
N GLU A 78 20.26 -4.49 7.48
CA GLU A 78 19.60 -3.26 6.99
C GLU A 78 18.08 -3.42 6.86
N LEU A 79 17.52 -4.63 7.11
CA LEU A 79 16.11 -4.95 6.94
C LEU A 79 15.41 -5.23 8.26
N GLY A 80 14.24 -4.62 8.45
CA GLY A 80 13.22 -5.07 9.39
C GLY A 80 12.08 -5.74 8.63
N PHE A 81 11.59 -6.88 9.10
CA PHE A 81 10.52 -7.60 8.42
C PHE A 81 9.40 -8.02 9.37
N LEU A 82 8.18 -7.69 8.98
CA LEU A 82 6.96 -8.20 9.56
C LEU A 82 6.21 -9.02 8.51
N PRO A 83 6.16 -10.35 8.61
CA PRO A 83 5.30 -11.17 7.76
C PRO A 83 3.83 -11.02 8.14
N GLU A 84 2.92 -11.42 7.26
CA GLU A 84 1.45 -11.40 7.45
C GLU A 84 1.03 -12.01 8.81
N ILE A 85 1.66 -13.12 9.19
CA ILE A 85 1.49 -13.72 10.51
C ILE A 85 2.75 -13.40 11.33
N PRO A 86 2.67 -12.52 12.34
CA PRO A 86 3.83 -12.19 13.17
C PRO A 86 4.39 -13.42 13.88
N PRO A 87 5.72 -13.67 13.82
CA PRO A 87 6.35 -14.84 14.42
C PRO A 87 6.55 -14.65 15.94
N LEU A 88 5.45 -14.54 16.66
CA LEU A 88 5.45 -14.27 18.10
C LEU A 88 5.55 -15.57 18.92
N TYR A 89 6.12 -15.46 20.13
CA TYR A 89 6.11 -16.52 21.14
C TYR A 89 5.04 -16.22 22.20
N PRO A 90 3.86 -16.88 22.15
CA PRO A 90 2.73 -16.57 23.01
C PRO A 90 3.01 -16.66 24.51
N ASP A 91 3.91 -17.56 24.91
CA ASP A 91 4.29 -17.85 26.29
C ASP A 91 5.30 -16.83 26.86
N LEU A 92 5.81 -15.91 26.07
CA LEU A 92 6.70 -14.86 26.53
C LEU A 92 5.93 -13.56 26.79
N THR A 93 6.43 -12.78 27.72
CA THR A 93 6.00 -11.37 27.84
C THR A 93 6.56 -10.53 26.68
N VAL A 94 5.98 -9.37 26.44
CA VAL A 94 6.47 -8.44 25.41
C VAL A 94 7.94 -8.07 25.63
N ASP A 95 8.34 -7.79 26.87
CA ASP A 95 9.73 -7.44 27.19
C ASP A 95 10.70 -8.61 26.98
N GLU A 96 10.31 -9.82 27.33
CA GLU A 96 11.12 -11.02 27.11
C GLU A 96 11.31 -11.29 25.63
N PHE A 97 10.21 -11.25 24.85
CA PHE A 97 10.24 -11.47 23.42
C PHE A 97 11.10 -10.42 22.68
N LEU A 98 10.88 -9.14 22.94
CA LEU A 98 11.67 -8.07 22.31
C LEU A 98 13.14 -8.13 22.74
N THR A 99 13.42 -8.47 23.99
CA THR A 99 14.80 -8.71 24.47
C THR A 99 15.45 -9.89 23.75
N TYR A 100 14.72 -10.96 23.52
CA TYR A 100 15.18 -12.11 22.76
C TYR A 100 15.51 -11.73 21.31
N CYS A 101 14.59 -11.05 20.63
CA CYS A 101 14.80 -10.56 19.25
C CYS A 101 16.00 -9.60 19.16
N ALA A 102 16.17 -8.69 20.14
CA ALA A 102 17.31 -7.79 20.19
C ALA A 102 18.65 -8.54 20.27
N LYS A 103 18.70 -9.63 21.03
CA LYS A 103 19.90 -10.50 21.11
C LYS A 103 20.16 -11.21 19.77
N LEU A 104 19.12 -11.71 19.09
CA LEU A 104 19.25 -12.37 17.78
C LEU A 104 19.79 -11.40 16.71
N HIS A 105 19.36 -10.12 16.74
CA HIS A 105 19.92 -9.08 15.88
C HIS A 105 21.33 -8.61 16.27
N GLY A 106 21.97 -9.24 17.27
CA GLY A 106 23.33 -8.89 17.68
C GLY A 106 23.46 -7.53 18.35
N ILE A 107 22.37 -6.96 18.89
CA ILE A 107 22.42 -5.68 19.61
C ILE A 107 23.28 -5.86 20.88
N ARG A 108 24.24 -4.96 21.07
CA ARG A 108 25.15 -4.98 22.23
C ARG A 108 24.34 -5.03 23.54
N LYS A 109 24.74 -5.90 24.47
CA LYS A 109 24.04 -6.15 25.74
C LYS A 109 23.68 -4.86 26.49
N THR A 110 24.57 -3.85 26.48
CA THR A 110 24.37 -2.54 27.10
C THR A 110 23.31 -1.68 26.39
N ALA A 111 23.01 -1.95 25.13
CA ALA A 111 22.06 -1.19 24.30
C ALA A 111 20.67 -1.85 24.21
N ILE A 112 20.55 -3.15 24.60
CA ILE A 112 19.28 -3.89 24.44
C ILE A 112 18.13 -3.19 25.17
N LYS A 113 18.30 -2.82 26.43
CA LYS A 113 17.25 -2.15 27.20
C LYS A 113 16.76 -0.87 26.53
N LYS A 114 17.70 -0.04 26.03
CA LYS A 114 17.37 1.20 25.31
C LYS A 114 16.63 0.91 23.99
N SER A 115 17.07 -0.10 23.24
CA SER A 115 16.43 -0.52 22.00
C SER A 115 14.99 -1.01 22.23
N VAL A 116 14.78 -1.87 23.21
CA VAL A 116 13.45 -2.39 23.58
C VAL A 116 12.51 -1.26 24.01
N LEU A 117 12.97 -0.37 24.88
CA LEU A 117 12.17 0.79 25.31
C LEU A 117 11.78 1.68 24.13
N ARG A 118 12.72 1.97 23.22
CA ARG A 118 12.44 2.75 21.99
C ARG A 118 11.41 2.05 21.11
N GLY A 119 11.59 0.75 20.82
CA GLY A 119 10.66 -0.03 20.00
C GLY A 119 9.26 -0.07 20.60
N LYS A 120 9.14 -0.30 21.91
CA LYS A 120 7.86 -0.25 22.62
C LYS A 120 7.20 1.12 22.56
N SER A 121 7.97 2.18 22.83
CA SER A 121 7.44 3.55 22.79
C SER A 121 6.89 3.90 21.42
N LYS A 122 7.64 3.60 20.34
CA LYS A 122 7.20 3.86 18.96
C LYS A 122 5.94 3.08 18.57
N CYS A 123 5.79 1.85 19.05
CA CYS A 123 4.65 1.01 18.71
C CYS A 123 3.47 1.11 19.70
N GLY A 124 3.48 2.06 20.64
CA GLY A 124 2.39 2.20 21.61
C GLY A 124 2.29 1.04 22.60
N LEU A 125 3.42 0.43 22.97
CA LEU A 125 3.51 -0.74 23.86
C LEU A 125 4.15 -0.42 25.22
N ALA A 126 4.27 0.86 25.60
CA ALA A 126 4.99 1.28 26.80
C ALA A 126 4.53 0.52 28.06
N ASP A 127 3.22 0.39 28.25
CA ASP A 127 2.60 -0.23 29.42
C ASP A 127 2.33 -1.73 29.25
N MET A 128 2.72 -2.33 28.12
CA MET A 128 2.43 -3.72 27.81
C MET A 128 3.60 -4.69 28.13
N GLY A 129 4.74 -4.17 28.59
CA GLY A 129 5.99 -4.91 28.69
C GLY A 129 5.89 -6.24 29.46
N THR A 130 5.17 -6.28 30.58
CA THR A 130 5.01 -7.44 31.47
C THR A 130 3.84 -8.36 31.08
N ARG A 131 3.03 -8.00 30.08
CA ARG A 131 1.91 -8.84 29.64
C ARG A 131 2.39 -9.97 28.75
N LEU A 132 1.81 -11.16 28.93
CA LEU A 132 2.00 -12.28 28.01
C LEU A 132 1.44 -11.94 26.64
N ILE A 133 2.16 -12.30 25.58
CA ILE A 133 1.77 -12.08 24.19
C ILE A 133 0.45 -12.80 23.88
N ALA A 134 0.23 -14.00 24.42
CA ALA A 134 -1.04 -14.74 24.31
C ALA A 134 -2.27 -13.93 24.77
N ASN A 135 -2.10 -13.01 25.72
CA ASN A 135 -3.18 -12.24 26.32
C ASN A 135 -3.40 -10.87 25.63
N LEU A 136 -2.70 -10.60 24.54
CA LEU A 136 -2.84 -9.37 23.78
C LEU A 136 -3.90 -9.52 22.67
N SER A 137 -4.62 -8.43 22.38
CA SER A 137 -5.45 -8.38 21.19
C SER A 137 -4.59 -8.51 19.92
N LYS A 138 -5.20 -8.90 18.80
CA LYS A 138 -4.51 -9.05 17.52
C LYS A 138 -3.77 -7.76 17.10
N GLY A 139 -4.36 -6.58 17.33
CA GLY A 139 -3.72 -5.29 17.07
C GLY A 139 -2.47 -5.06 17.91
N TYR A 140 -2.51 -5.42 19.19
CA TYR A 140 -1.31 -5.35 20.04
C TYR A 140 -0.26 -6.38 19.62
N GLN A 141 -0.63 -7.59 19.24
CA GLN A 141 0.29 -8.58 18.68
C GLN A 141 0.96 -8.06 17.41
N GLN A 142 0.21 -7.41 16.53
CA GLN A 142 0.74 -6.78 15.33
C GLN A 142 1.77 -5.69 15.67
N ARG A 143 1.46 -4.83 16.66
CA ARG A 143 2.39 -3.80 17.16
C ARG A 143 3.67 -4.41 17.76
N VAL A 144 3.58 -5.55 18.45
CA VAL A 144 4.76 -6.29 18.93
C VAL A 144 5.59 -6.79 17.74
N GLY A 145 4.94 -7.29 16.68
CA GLY A 145 5.60 -7.70 15.45
C GLY A 145 6.31 -6.55 14.74
N ILE A 146 5.70 -5.35 14.68
CA ILE A 146 6.35 -4.15 14.15
C ILE A 146 7.51 -3.73 15.05
N ALA A 147 7.32 -3.74 16.38
CA ALA A 147 8.37 -3.39 17.34
C ALA A 147 9.62 -4.24 17.16
N GLN A 148 9.48 -5.57 16.98
CA GLN A 148 10.61 -6.46 16.72
C GLN A 148 11.32 -6.12 15.41
N ALA A 149 10.60 -5.73 14.36
CA ALA A 149 11.18 -5.38 13.08
C ALA A 149 12.07 -4.12 13.14
N ILE A 150 11.80 -3.19 14.07
CA ILE A 150 12.53 -1.92 14.19
C ILE A 150 13.61 -1.89 15.30
N LEU A 151 13.78 -2.97 16.05
CA LEU A 151 14.71 -3.00 17.23
C LEU A 151 16.13 -2.60 16.90
N HIS A 152 16.67 -3.11 15.80
CA HIS A 152 18.06 -2.90 15.36
C HIS A 152 18.24 -1.62 14.52
N ASN A 153 17.18 -0.83 14.37
CA ASN A 153 17.16 0.41 13.59
C ASN A 153 17.55 0.22 12.12
N PRO A 154 16.83 -0.64 11.39
CA PRO A 154 17.15 -0.94 10.00
C PRO A 154 16.94 0.28 9.11
N SER A 155 17.60 0.31 7.95
CA SER A 155 17.39 1.34 6.92
C SER A 155 16.03 1.15 6.23
N VAL A 156 15.58 -0.08 6.10
CA VAL A 156 14.33 -0.46 5.41
C VAL A 156 13.45 -1.34 6.30
N ILE A 157 12.15 -1.10 6.27
CA ILE A 157 11.15 -1.94 6.94
C ILE A 157 10.20 -2.49 5.87
N ILE A 158 9.96 -3.80 5.90
CA ILE A 158 8.99 -4.47 5.05
C ILE A 158 7.85 -4.99 5.93
N LEU A 159 6.63 -4.57 5.60
CA LEU A 159 5.40 -4.94 6.29
C LEU A 159 4.48 -5.66 5.31
N ASP A 160 4.28 -6.95 5.53
CA ASP A 160 3.42 -7.77 4.67
C ASP A 160 2.04 -7.91 5.31
N GLU A 161 1.01 -7.29 4.68
CA GLU A 161 -0.40 -7.27 5.11
C GLU A 161 -0.59 -6.88 6.60
N PRO A 162 -0.03 -5.76 7.10
CA PRO A 162 0.05 -5.45 8.53
C PRO A 162 -1.29 -5.18 9.21
N THR A 163 -2.37 -5.03 8.47
CA THR A 163 -3.71 -4.67 8.98
C THR A 163 -4.71 -5.80 8.86
N VAL A 164 -4.32 -6.94 8.30
CA VAL A 164 -5.22 -8.09 8.09
C VAL A 164 -5.84 -8.57 9.40
N GLY A 165 -7.19 -8.58 9.42
CA GLY A 165 -8.01 -9.07 10.54
C GLY A 165 -7.99 -8.17 11.77
N LEU A 166 -7.66 -6.90 11.60
CA LEU A 166 -7.84 -5.85 12.60
C LEU A 166 -9.20 -5.17 12.46
N ASP A 167 -9.69 -4.60 13.54
CA ASP A 167 -10.87 -3.74 13.48
C ASP A 167 -10.56 -2.35 12.88
N PRO A 168 -11.58 -1.56 12.46
CA PRO A 168 -11.38 -0.29 11.80
C PRO A 168 -10.55 0.73 12.60
N ILE A 169 -10.66 0.73 13.92
CA ILE A 169 -9.89 1.65 14.80
C ILE A 169 -8.42 1.24 14.78
N GLN A 170 -8.14 -0.05 14.97
CA GLN A 170 -6.79 -0.59 14.94
C GLN A 170 -6.11 -0.39 13.57
N ILE A 171 -6.86 -0.50 12.47
CA ILE A 171 -6.35 -0.20 11.12
C ILE A 171 -5.86 1.25 11.04
N LEU A 172 -6.64 2.21 11.51
CA LEU A 172 -6.24 3.63 11.51
C LEU A 172 -4.97 3.86 12.33
N GLU A 173 -4.89 3.23 13.50
CA GLU A 173 -3.72 3.34 14.38
C GLU A 173 -2.45 2.72 13.77
N ILE A 174 -2.56 1.59 13.05
CA ILE A 174 -1.41 0.96 12.36
C ILE A 174 -0.99 1.81 11.16
N ARG A 175 -1.93 2.40 10.41
CA ARG A 175 -1.61 3.32 9.31
C ARG A 175 -0.81 4.53 9.78
N GLU A 176 -1.24 5.14 10.90
CA GLU A 176 -0.50 6.27 11.49
C GLU A 176 0.89 5.84 11.94
N LEU A 177 1.03 4.69 12.58
CA LEU A 177 2.32 4.13 12.96
C LEU A 177 3.24 3.92 11.73
N ILE A 178 2.71 3.39 10.62
CA ILE A 178 3.48 3.21 9.39
C ILE A 178 3.95 4.56 8.84
N ARG A 179 3.10 5.58 8.86
CA ARG A 179 3.45 6.94 8.43
C ARG A 179 4.56 7.55 9.30
N GLU A 180 4.48 7.39 10.62
CA GLU A 180 5.51 7.84 11.54
C GLU A 180 6.84 7.12 11.31
N LEU A 181 6.82 5.81 11.06
CA LEU A 181 8.01 5.02 10.73
C LEU A 181 8.66 5.49 9.42
N GLY A 182 7.85 5.91 8.45
CA GLY A 182 8.32 6.48 7.17
C GLY A 182 9.17 7.72 7.31
N ASN A 183 9.07 8.47 8.43
CA ASN A 183 9.92 9.64 8.68
C ASN A 183 11.38 9.27 9.02
N GLU A 184 11.64 8.06 9.49
CA GLU A 184 12.98 7.64 9.94
C GLU A 184 13.52 6.47 9.10
N HIS A 185 12.66 5.69 8.48
CA HIS A 185 12.97 4.49 7.70
C HIS A 185 12.35 4.58 6.31
N SER A 186 12.90 3.87 5.35
CA SER A 186 12.15 3.57 4.13
C SER A 186 11.28 2.36 4.36
N VAL A 187 10.06 2.35 3.81
CA VAL A 187 9.07 1.31 4.11
C VAL A 187 8.53 0.71 2.82
N ILE A 188 8.42 -0.61 2.75
CA ILE A 188 7.56 -1.30 1.79
C ILE A 188 6.34 -1.81 2.54
N LEU A 189 5.16 -1.37 2.12
CA LEU A 189 3.85 -1.82 2.60
C LEU A 189 3.21 -2.73 1.55
N SER A 190 3.19 -4.03 1.80
CA SER A 190 2.48 -5.00 0.97
C SER A 190 1.03 -5.11 1.46
N THR A 191 0.07 -4.86 0.58
CA THR A 191 -1.35 -4.92 0.91
C THR A 191 -2.20 -5.16 -0.35
N HIS A 192 -3.45 -5.62 -0.14
CA HIS A 192 -4.47 -5.66 -1.18
C HIS A 192 -5.50 -4.52 -1.01
N ILE A 193 -5.33 -3.64 -0.03
CA ILE A 193 -6.27 -2.59 0.35
C ILE A 193 -5.75 -1.23 -0.10
N LEU A 194 -6.36 -0.64 -1.14
CA LEU A 194 -5.93 0.64 -1.70
C LEU A 194 -5.95 1.80 -0.70
N PRO A 195 -6.99 2.02 0.11
CA PRO A 195 -7.01 3.10 1.10
C PRO A 195 -5.80 3.11 2.04
N GLU A 196 -5.15 1.96 2.27
CA GLU A 196 -3.92 1.91 3.07
C GLU A 196 -2.74 2.54 2.34
N VAL A 197 -2.61 2.20 1.06
CA VAL A 197 -1.55 2.76 0.20
C VAL A 197 -1.74 4.26 0.01
N GLN A 198 -2.96 4.71 -0.27
CA GLN A 198 -3.28 6.13 -0.44
C GLN A 198 -2.98 6.97 0.80
N HIS A 199 -3.18 6.40 1.99
CA HIS A 199 -2.99 7.12 3.24
C HIS A 199 -1.54 7.15 3.73
N SER A 200 -0.78 6.10 3.47
CA SER A 200 0.52 5.87 4.11
C SER A 200 1.70 5.94 3.15
N CYS A 201 1.47 5.83 1.82
CA CYS A 201 2.55 5.70 0.85
C CYS A 201 2.74 6.96 0.00
N SER A 202 3.93 7.14 -0.56
CA SER A 202 4.26 8.19 -1.53
C SER A 202 4.16 7.68 -2.98
N ARG A 203 4.43 6.39 -3.18
CA ARG A 203 4.39 5.72 -4.49
C ARG A 203 3.74 4.36 -4.34
N VAL A 204 3.13 3.87 -5.41
CA VAL A 204 2.50 2.56 -5.48
C VAL A 204 3.01 1.76 -6.66
N GLN A 205 3.22 0.49 -6.42
CA GLN A 205 3.43 -0.52 -7.44
C GLN A 205 2.29 -1.53 -7.37
N ILE A 206 1.70 -1.82 -8.53
CA ILE A 206 0.64 -2.82 -8.62
C ILE A 206 1.21 -4.07 -9.26
N ILE A 207 1.08 -5.21 -8.57
CA ILE A 207 1.45 -6.52 -9.08
C ILE A 207 0.19 -7.33 -9.40
N HIS A 208 0.19 -7.99 -10.56
CA HIS A 208 -0.88 -8.87 -11.01
C HIS A 208 -0.30 -10.06 -11.76
N HIS A 209 -0.73 -11.28 -11.41
CA HIS A 209 -0.19 -12.53 -11.99
C HIS A 209 1.35 -12.57 -12.05
N GLY A 210 2.00 -12.15 -10.96
CA GLY A 210 3.45 -12.16 -10.84
C GLY A 210 4.18 -11.02 -11.53
N LYS A 211 3.51 -10.15 -12.29
CA LYS A 211 4.11 -9.03 -13.04
C LYS A 211 3.75 -7.68 -12.46
N LEU A 212 4.70 -6.72 -12.52
CA LEU A 212 4.39 -5.32 -12.22
C LEU A 212 3.62 -4.71 -13.39
N VAL A 213 2.39 -4.28 -13.13
CA VAL A 213 1.48 -3.68 -14.13
C VAL A 213 1.39 -2.16 -14.00
N LEU A 214 1.76 -1.60 -12.84
CA LEU A 214 1.81 -0.15 -12.62
C LEU A 214 2.94 0.19 -11.64
N ASN A 215 3.61 1.33 -11.90
CA ASN A 215 4.53 1.97 -10.97
C ASN A 215 4.30 3.50 -11.07
N GLU A 216 3.66 4.09 -10.06
CA GLU A 216 3.19 5.48 -10.13
C GLU A 216 3.24 6.14 -8.75
N SER A 217 3.39 7.47 -8.70
CA SER A 217 3.16 8.24 -7.48
C SER A 217 1.69 8.19 -7.06
N ILE A 218 1.41 8.36 -5.75
CA ILE A 218 0.02 8.41 -5.27
C ILE A 218 -0.75 9.58 -5.88
N GLU A 219 -0.08 10.71 -6.14
CA GLU A 219 -0.69 11.84 -6.84
C GLU A 219 -1.02 11.51 -8.29
N GLY A 220 -0.12 10.81 -9.02
CA GLY A 220 -0.34 10.34 -10.38
C GLY A 220 -1.50 9.34 -10.45
N LEU A 221 -1.53 8.38 -9.51
CA LEU A 221 -2.63 7.44 -9.38
C LEU A 221 -3.95 8.16 -9.11
N SER A 222 -3.96 9.12 -8.18
CA SER A 222 -5.16 9.91 -7.86
C SER A 222 -5.68 10.69 -9.07
N ARG A 223 -4.79 11.22 -9.91
CA ARG A 223 -5.17 11.86 -11.17
C ARG A 223 -5.82 10.89 -12.16
N ARG A 224 -5.29 9.66 -12.26
CA ARG A 224 -5.90 8.59 -13.07
C ARG A 224 -7.25 8.13 -12.52
N MET A 225 -7.46 8.21 -11.20
CA MET A 225 -8.73 7.91 -10.55
C MET A 225 -9.78 8.99 -10.74
N THR A 226 -9.39 10.22 -11.11
CA THR A 226 -10.34 11.28 -11.42
C THR A 226 -11.05 10.88 -12.70
N SER A 227 -12.30 10.44 -12.57
CA SER A 227 -13.15 10.10 -13.70
C SER A 227 -13.41 11.35 -14.53
N SER A 228 -13.54 11.17 -15.82
CA SER A 228 -14.10 12.14 -16.73
C SER A 228 -15.63 12.07 -16.75
N SER A 229 -16.27 11.83 -15.62
CA SER A 229 -17.72 11.82 -15.48
C SER A 229 -18.23 12.52 -14.23
N LEU A 230 -19.38 13.14 -14.36
CA LEU A 230 -20.11 13.86 -13.33
C LEU A 230 -21.49 13.20 -13.17
N LYS A 231 -21.79 12.68 -11.98
CA LYS A 231 -23.12 12.21 -11.64
C LYS A 231 -23.94 13.38 -11.11
N VAL A 232 -25.12 13.59 -11.68
CA VAL A 232 -26.01 14.66 -11.29
C VAL A 232 -27.45 14.15 -11.19
N ARG A 233 -28.19 14.65 -10.18
CA ARG A 233 -29.62 14.41 -10.04
C ARG A 233 -30.32 15.74 -9.84
N PHE A 234 -31.40 15.94 -10.62
CA PHE A 234 -32.19 17.15 -10.62
C PHE A 234 -33.55 16.94 -9.95
N CYS A 235 -34.20 18.03 -9.54
CA CYS A 235 -35.59 18.00 -9.07
C CYS A 235 -36.55 17.88 -10.26
N GLU A 236 -36.27 18.62 -11.35
CA GLU A 236 -37.06 18.66 -12.57
C GLU A 236 -36.27 17.99 -13.70
N GLN A 237 -36.97 17.59 -14.76
CA GLN A 237 -36.33 16.95 -15.92
C GLN A 237 -35.57 17.98 -16.74
N PRO A 238 -34.24 17.86 -16.90
CA PRO A 238 -33.44 18.81 -17.63
C PRO A 238 -33.59 18.65 -19.14
N GLU A 239 -33.34 19.71 -19.87
CA GLU A 239 -33.19 19.69 -21.32
C GLU A 239 -31.77 19.24 -21.72
N LEU A 240 -31.64 17.95 -22.09
CA LEU A 240 -30.34 17.31 -22.33
C LEU A 240 -29.52 17.96 -23.44
N ALA A 241 -30.15 18.61 -24.42
CA ALA A 241 -29.48 19.33 -25.49
C ALA A 241 -28.52 20.42 -24.97
N LEU A 242 -28.91 21.10 -23.91
CA LEU A 242 -28.10 22.17 -23.30
C LEU A 242 -26.79 21.68 -22.66
N PHE A 243 -26.70 20.39 -22.26
CA PHE A 243 -25.44 19.83 -21.82
C PHE A 243 -24.50 19.46 -22.95
N GLN A 244 -25.05 19.16 -24.15
CA GLN A 244 -24.26 18.87 -25.34
C GLN A 244 -23.55 20.13 -25.88
N ASP A 245 -24.09 21.32 -25.58
CA ASP A 245 -23.47 22.61 -25.94
C ASP A 245 -22.24 22.93 -25.07
N ILE A 246 -22.00 22.20 -23.99
CA ILE A 246 -20.78 22.35 -23.16
C ILE A 246 -19.63 21.68 -23.90
N ALA A 247 -18.65 22.47 -24.37
CA ALA A 247 -17.56 22.02 -25.25
C ALA A 247 -16.78 20.79 -24.73
N GLN A 248 -16.72 20.59 -23.42
CA GLN A 248 -16.00 19.49 -22.81
C GLN A 248 -16.86 18.23 -22.56
N VAL A 249 -18.18 18.29 -22.84
CA VAL A 249 -19.06 17.11 -22.67
C VAL A 249 -18.91 16.17 -23.87
N THR A 250 -18.65 14.90 -23.59
CA THR A 250 -18.44 13.87 -24.63
C THR A 250 -19.63 12.95 -24.78
N ALA A 251 -20.36 12.66 -23.69
CA ALA A 251 -21.56 11.83 -23.72
C ALA A 251 -22.43 12.10 -22.48
N ILE A 252 -23.72 11.76 -22.60
CA ILE A 252 -24.68 11.83 -21.49
C ILE A 252 -25.40 10.48 -21.43
N GLU A 253 -25.42 9.90 -20.24
CA GLU A 253 -26.09 8.63 -19.93
C GLU A 253 -27.18 8.90 -18.89
N GLU A 254 -28.41 8.49 -19.15
CA GLU A 254 -29.50 8.52 -18.18
C GLU A 254 -29.42 7.26 -17.32
N LEU A 255 -29.20 7.43 -16.02
CA LEU A 255 -29.07 6.32 -15.06
C LEU A 255 -30.42 5.93 -14.45
N ASP A 256 -31.27 6.93 -14.16
CA ASP A 256 -32.61 6.78 -13.60
C ASP A 256 -33.38 8.09 -13.89
N LYS A 257 -34.68 8.12 -13.52
CA LYS A 257 -35.48 9.36 -13.64
C LYS A 257 -34.77 10.52 -12.96
N GLN A 258 -34.48 11.58 -13.74
CA GLN A 258 -33.80 12.80 -13.28
C GLN A 258 -32.37 12.61 -12.79
N GLN A 259 -31.74 11.44 -13.01
CA GLN A 259 -30.37 11.15 -12.66
C GLN A 259 -29.55 10.83 -13.90
N TYR A 260 -28.47 11.58 -14.10
CA TYR A 260 -27.64 11.53 -15.29
C TYR A 260 -26.17 11.37 -14.93
N ARG A 261 -25.42 10.69 -15.81
CA ARG A 261 -23.97 10.67 -15.84
C ARG A 261 -23.53 11.46 -17.05
N ILE A 262 -22.81 12.56 -16.82
CA ILE A 262 -22.28 13.43 -17.89
C ILE A 262 -20.80 13.14 -18.02
N HIS A 263 -20.40 12.54 -19.14
CA HIS A 263 -19.00 12.29 -19.47
C HIS A 263 -18.37 13.54 -20.05
N HIS A 264 -17.13 13.82 -19.69
CA HIS A 264 -16.40 15.00 -20.15
C HIS A 264 -14.92 14.68 -20.43
N GLU A 265 -14.23 15.57 -21.10
CA GLU A 265 -12.79 15.43 -21.35
C GLU A 265 -11.98 15.35 -20.06
N GLN A 266 -10.94 14.51 -20.07
CA GLN A 266 -10.07 14.31 -18.92
C GLN A 266 -9.29 15.61 -18.60
N GLY A 267 -9.20 15.95 -17.32
CA GLY A 267 -8.50 17.16 -16.85
C GLY A 267 -9.37 18.41 -16.73
N PHE A 268 -10.62 18.36 -17.18
CA PHE A 268 -11.58 19.46 -17.01
C PHE A 268 -12.60 19.16 -15.92
N SER A 269 -13.08 20.20 -15.25
CA SER A 269 -14.19 20.10 -14.31
C SER A 269 -15.39 20.87 -14.83
N ILE A 270 -16.44 20.14 -15.20
CA ILE A 270 -17.68 20.74 -15.73
C ILE A 270 -18.72 21.02 -14.62
N ALA A 271 -18.43 20.65 -13.37
CA ALA A 271 -19.38 20.75 -12.28
C ALA A 271 -19.94 22.16 -12.08
N GLN A 272 -19.10 23.20 -12.17
CA GLN A 272 -19.54 24.58 -12.06
C GLN A 272 -20.43 25.01 -13.23
N THR A 273 -20.11 24.57 -14.44
CA THR A 273 -20.89 24.89 -15.65
C THR A 273 -22.27 24.23 -15.58
N VAL A 274 -22.31 22.94 -15.19
CA VAL A 274 -23.56 22.19 -15.00
C VAL A 274 -24.40 22.82 -13.88
N ALA A 275 -23.78 23.22 -12.77
CA ALA A 275 -24.48 23.88 -11.68
C ALA A 275 -25.11 25.22 -12.10
N LYS A 276 -24.36 26.06 -12.84
CA LYS A 276 -24.89 27.33 -13.38
C LYS A 276 -26.02 27.09 -14.35
N LEU A 277 -25.91 26.12 -15.25
CA LEU A 277 -26.94 25.76 -16.19
C LEU A 277 -28.23 25.33 -15.46
N ALA A 278 -28.12 24.50 -14.45
CA ALA A 278 -29.26 24.01 -13.66
C ALA A 278 -29.99 25.17 -12.92
N VAL A 279 -29.21 26.10 -12.36
CA VAL A 279 -29.77 27.29 -11.66
C VAL A 279 -30.49 28.21 -12.65
N ASN A 280 -29.89 28.46 -13.85
CA ASN A 280 -30.46 29.35 -14.83
C ASN A 280 -31.77 28.82 -15.46
N ASN A 281 -31.99 27.50 -15.38
CA ASN A 281 -33.17 26.84 -15.96
C ASN A 281 -34.13 26.32 -14.90
N ASP A 282 -33.93 26.64 -13.61
CA ASP A 282 -34.76 26.23 -12.48
C ASP A 282 -34.95 24.71 -12.32
N TRP A 283 -33.98 23.89 -12.77
CA TRP A 283 -34.09 22.43 -12.64
C TRP A 283 -33.91 21.91 -11.23
N GLY A 284 -33.36 22.72 -10.32
CA GLY A 284 -33.01 22.31 -8.97
C GLY A 284 -32.01 21.14 -8.91
N ILE A 285 -30.94 21.28 -8.15
CA ILE A 285 -29.92 20.23 -8.01
C ILE A 285 -30.14 19.49 -6.68
N LEU A 286 -30.33 18.19 -6.74
CA LEU A 286 -30.39 17.31 -5.58
C LEU A 286 -29.02 16.68 -5.25
N GLU A 287 -28.26 16.34 -6.29
CA GLU A 287 -26.95 15.70 -6.17
C GLU A 287 -26.06 16.18 -7.33
N LEU A 288 -24.81 16.54 -7.02
CA LEU A 288 -23.80 16.89 -8.01
C LEU A 288 -22.46 16.34 -7.53
N MET A 289 -22.00 15.25 -8.09
CA MET A 289 -20.86 14.50 -7.60
C MET A 289 -19.93 14.08 -8.73
N PRO A 290 -18.67 14.58 -8.76
CA PRO A 290 -17.67 14.01 -9.65
C PRO A 290 -17.49 12.54 -9.31
N GLU A 291 -17.65 11.67 -10.29
CA GLU A 291 -17.37 10.26 -10.10
C GLU A 291 -15.84 10.07 -10.02
N LYS A 292 -15.42 9.17 -9.18
CA LYS A 292 -14.04 8.69 -9.17
C LYS A 292 -14.08 7.27 -9.72
N HIS A 293 -13.18 6.97 -10.63
CA HIS A 293 -12.98 5.57 -10.98
C HIS A 293 -12.61 4.82 -9.71
N ASP A 294 -13.37 3.78 -9.39
CA ASP A 294 -12.98 2.86 -8.32
C ASP A 294 -11.68 2.17 -8.75
N MET A 295 -10.83 1.85 -7.77
CA MET A 295 -9.59 1.13 -8.07
C MET A 295 -9.82 -0.23 -8.69
N GLU A 296 -10.93 -0.86 -8.37
CA GLU A 296 -11.34 -2.08 -9.07
C GLU A 296 -11.47 -1.82 -10.59
N GLN A 297 -12.04 -0.69 -10.97
CA GLN A 297 -12.17 -0.29 -12.39
C GLN A 297 -10.82 0.05 -13.01
N ILE A 298 -9.94 0.78 -12.29
CA ILE A 298 -8.58 1.05 -12.77
C ILE A 298 -7.78 -0.24 -12.86
N PHE A 299 -7.87 -1.08 -11.84
CA PHE A 299 -7.24 -2.39 -11.82
C PHE A 299 -7.72 -3.26 -12.99
N LEU A 300 -9.04 -3.32 -13.23
CA LEU A 300 -9.64 -4.02 -14.37
C LEU A 300 -9.18 -3.40 -15.70
N SER A 301 -9.12 -2.09 -15.83
CA SER A 301 -8.66 -1.43 -17.07
C SER A 301 -7.18 -1.72 -17.37
N ILE A 302 -6.33 -1.76 -16.34
CA ILE A 302 -4.91 -2.09 -16.48
C ILE A 302 -4.73 -3.58 -16.82
N THR A 303 -5.51 -4.46 -16.18
CA THR A 303 -5.39 -5.91 -16.38
C THR A 303 -6.07 -6.40 -17.65
N GLN A 304 -7.18 -5.78 -18.08
CA GLN A 304 -7.85 -6.09 -19.35
C GLN A 304 -7.13 -5.51 -20.55
N GLY A 305 -6.48 -4.34 -20.41
CA GLY A 305 -5.64 -3.75 -21.45
C GLY A 305 -4.40 -4.59 -21.78
N SER A 306 -3.90 -5.38 -20.83
CA SER A 306 -2.78 -6.32 -21.04
C SER A 306 -3.18 -7.61 -21.76
N SER A 307 -4.47 -7.95 -21.81
CA SER A 307 -4.97 -9.18 -22.45
C SER A 307 -5.24 -9.03 -23.96
N ASN A 308 -5.16 -7.81 -24.52
CA ASN A 308 -5.41 -7.53 -25.94
C ASN A 308 -4.13 -7.49 -26.81
N HIS A 309 -2.98 -7.91 -26.27
CA HIS A 309 -1.68 -7.94 -26.99
C HIS A 309 -1.03 -9.34 -27.02
N GLU A 310 -1.79 -10.43 -26.87
CA GLU A 310 -1.35 -11.77 -27.21
C GLU A 310 -2.00 -12.29 -28.50
#